data_3170033313a810fe1ca284e361d6edef
#
_entry.id   3170033313a810fe1ca284e361d6edef
#
_cell.length_a   1.000
_cell.length_b   1.000
_cell.length_c   1.000
_cell.angle_alpha   90.00
_cell.angle_beta   90.00
_cell.angle_gamma   90.00
#
_symmetry.space_group_name_H-M   'P 1'
#
loop_
_entity.id
_entity.type
_entity.pdbx_description
1 polymer ?
#
loop_
_entity_poly.entity_id
_entity_poly.type
_entity_poly.pdbx_seq_one_letter_code
_entity_poly.pdbx_strand_id
1 'polypeptide(L)'
;EVEESDMVGEEGMGFLNVMYNFEMERLINAARSTGFAECAFEDAARYANQRIAFGKPIGHNQMIQEKLALMAIKIDNMRNMVLKVAWQADQHQSLRTSAALAKLYCARTAMEVIDDAIQIMGGLGYTDEARVSRFWRDVRCERIGGGTDEIMIYVAGRQILKDYQNK
;
A
#
# COMPACT_ATOMS: atom_id res chain seq x y z
N GLU A 1 7.46 20.37 -31.61
CA GLU A 1 8.70 19.81 -32.17
C GLU A 1 9.62 19.52 -30.98
N VAL A 2 10.32 18.39 -31.03
CA VAL A 2 11.34 17.99 -30.06
C VAL A 2 12.64 17.74 -30.81
N GLU A 3 13.77 17.96 -30.16
CA GLU A 3 15.09 17.70 -30.75
C GLU A 3 15.59 16.30 -30.41
N GLU A 4 16.52 15.76 -31.18
CA GLU A 4 17.11 14.46 -30.91
C GLU A 4 17.77 14.37 -29.52
N SER A 5 18.28 15.51 -29.03
CA SER A 5 18.83 15.67 -27.69
C SER A 5 17.81 15.51 -26.55
N ASP A 6 16.50 15.63 -26.84
CA ASP A 6 15.42 15.44 -25.87
C ASP A 6 15.04 13.96 -25.69
N MET A 7 15.64 13.06 -26.46
CA MET A 7 15.37 11.64 -26.37
C MET A 7 15.94 11.03 -25.09
N VAL A 8 15.11 10.34 -24.32
CA VAL A 8 15.50 9.65 -23.09
C VAL A 8 15.86 8.19 -23.39
N GLY A 9 17.15 7.86 -23.26
CA GLY A 9 17.67 6.53 -23.55
C GLY A 9 17.93 6.30 -25.05
N GLU A 10 17.89 5.05 -25.49
CA GLU A 10 18.16 4.65 -26.87
C GLU A 10 16.86 4.54 -27.69
N GLU A 11 16.96 4.79 -29.00
CA GLU A 11 15.83 4.64 -29.93
C GLU A 11 15.30 3.19 -29.88
N GLY A 12 13.97 3.06 -29.83
CA GLY A 12 13.29 1.75 -29.74
C GLY A 12 13.22 1.15 -28.33
N MET A 13 13.91 1.71 -27.32
CA MET A 13 13.96 1.16 -25.96
C MET A 13 12.89 1.75 -25.03
N GLY A 14 12.09 2.71 -25.48
CA GLY A 14 11.16 3.45 -24.61
C GLY A 14 10.20 2.56 -23.82
N PHE A 15 9.63 1.52 -24.46
CA PHE A 15 8.75 0.58 -23.75
C PHE A 15 9.47 -0.21 -22.64
N LEU A 16 10.70 -0.66 -22.88
CA LEU A 16 11.48 -1.37 -21.86
C LEU A 16 11.85 -0.46 -20.69
N ASN A 17 12.23 0.79 -20.98
CA ASN A 17 12.54 1.79 -19.96
C ASN A 17 11.32 2.05 -19.04
N VAL A 18 10.12 2.15 -19.62
CA VAL A 18 8.87 2.27 -18.85
C VAL A 18 8.63 1.03 -17.98
N MET A 19 8.88 -0.17 -18.49
CA MET A 19 8.71 -1.40 -17.73
C MET A 19 9.66 -1.49 -16.52
N TYR A 20 10.92 -1.06 -16.66
CA TYR A 20 11.88 -0.95 -15.55
C TYR A 20 11.41 0.06 -14.51
N ASN A 21 10.94 1.23 -14.95
CA ASN A 21 10.42 2.25 -14.04
C ASN A 21 9.21 1.73 -13.23
N PHE A 22 8.33 0.94 -13.83
CA PHE A 22 7.17 0.36 -13.13
C PHE A 22 7.55 -0.59 -12.00
N GLU A 23 8.70 -1.26 -12.04
CA GLU A 23 9.13 -2.11 -10.92
C GLU A 23 9.40 -1.26 -9.67
N MET A 24 10.12 -0.15 -9.83
CA MET A 24 10.40 0.80 -8.75
C MET A 24 9.13 1.56 -8.31
N GLU A 25 8.29 1.98 -9.26
CA GLU A 25 7.02 2.66 -8.96
C GLU A 25 6.10 1.80 -8.09
N ARG A 26 6.03 0.48 -8.34
CA ARG A 26 5.25 -0.45 -7.53
C ARG A 26 5.75 -0.54 -6.10
N LEU A 27 7.07 -0.52 -5.89
CA LEU A 27 7.66 -0.44 -4.55
C LEU A 27 7.29 0.86 -3.84
N ILE A 28 7.37 1.99 -4.55
CA ILE A 28 6.97 3.31 -4.01
C ILE A 28 5.48 3.32 -3.65
N ASN A 29 4.62 2.74 -4.48
CA ASN A 29 3.19 2.62 -4.20
C ASN A 29 2.91 1.76 -2.96
N ALA A 30 3.65 0.65 -2.78
CA ALA A 30 3.56 -0.17 -1.58
C ALA A 30 3.99 0.59 -0.31
N ALA A 31 5.10 1.32 -0.38
CA ALA A 31 5.61 2.15 0.71
C ALA A 31 4.63 3.27 1.08
N ARG A 32 4.09 3.98 0.08
CA ARG A 32 3.10 5.04 0.26
C ARG A 32 1.81 4.50 0.91
N SER A 33 1.31 3.36 0.44
CA SER A 33 0.14 2.69 1.02
C SER A 33 0.37 2.33 2.49
N THR A 34 1.58 1.87 2.83
CA THR A 34 1.97 1.55 4.21
C THR A 34 1.94 2.82 5.09
N GLY A 35 2.52 3.93 4.61
CA GLY A 35 2.51 5.20 5.34
C GLY A 35 1.10 5.75 5.58
N PHE A 36 0.19 5.63 4.62
CA PHE A 36 -1.22 6.01 4.81
C PHE A 36 -1.90 5.14 5.89
N ALA A 37 -1.65 3.83 5.87
CA ALA A 37 -2.19 2.92 6.87
C ALA A 37 -1.66 3.24 8.28
N GLU A 38 -0.36 3.53 8.42
CA GLU A 38 0.25 3.95 9.69
C GLU A 38 -0.38 5.23 10.23
N CYS A 39 -0.51 6.26 9.40
CA CYS A 39 -1.15 7.51 9.79
C CYS A 39 -2.62 7.33 10.23
N ALA A 40 -3.38 6.51 9.50
CA ALA A 40 -4.77 6.22 9.84
C ALA A 40 -4.89 5.45 11.16
N PHE A 41 -4.02 4.47 11.38
CA PHE A 41 -3.93 3.72 12.64
C PHE A 41 -3.64 4.64 13.83
N GLU A 42 -2.64 5.53 13.71
CA GLU A 42 -2.31 6.48 14.77
C GLU A 42 -3.48 7.40 15.11
N ASP A 43 -4.17 7.93 14.10
CA ASP A 43 -5.32 8.80 14.32
C ASP A 43 -6.46 8.04 15.03
N ALA A 44 -6.76 6.82 14.59
CA ALA A 44 -7.77 5.97 15.20
C ALA A 44 -7.41 5.60 16.65
N ALA A 45 -6.15 5.26 16.94
CA ALA A 45 -5.68 4.93 18.27
C ALA A 45 -5.75 6.12 19.22
N ARG A 46 -5.34 7.31 18.77
CA ARG A 46 -5.49 8.56 19.54
C ARG A 46 -6.95 8.88 19.82
N TYR A 47 -7.80 8.80 18.80
CA TYR A 47 -9.23 9.03 18.94
C TYR A 47 -9.87 8.05 19.91
N ALA A 48 -9.53 6.77 19.85
CA ALA A 48 -10.05 5.75 20.76
C ALA A 48 -9.76 6.02 22.25
N ASN A 49 -8.62 6.66 22.54
CA ASN A 49 -8.26 7.07 23.91
C ASN A 49 -8.95 8.37 24.35
N GLN A 50 -9.38 9.22 23.42
CA GLN A 50 -9.96 10.53 23.72
C GLN A 50 -11.49 10.52 23.72
N ARG A 51 -12.11 9.73 22.83
CA ARG A 51 -13.55 9.69 22.67
C ARG A 51 -14.22 8.97 23.83
N ILE A 52 -15.02 9.70 24.58
CA ILE A 52 -15.82 9.14 25.67
C ILE A 52 -17.18 8.70 25.12
N ALA A 53 -17.55 7.44 25.36
CA ALA A 53 -18.89 6.92 25.17
C ALA A 53 -19.23 5.96 26.32
N PHE A 54 -20.47 5.99 26.79
CA PHE A 54 -20.91 5.20 27.95
C PHE A 54 -20.02 5.37 29.20
N GLY A 55 -19.56 6.61 29.43
CA GLY A 55 -18.81 6.99 30.63
C GLY A 55 -17.31 6.66 30.65
N LYS A 56 -16.74 6.13 29.55
CA LYS A 56 -15.30 5.78 29.44
C LYS A 56 -14.78 5.96 28.01
N PRO A 57 -13.45 6.05 27.82
CA PRO A 57 -12.85 6.03 26.49
C PRO A 57 -13.25 4.78 25.72
N ILE A 58 -13.56 4.93 24.42
CA ILE A 58 -13.97 3.80 23.59
C ILE A 58 -12.88 2.74 23.43
N GLY A 59 -11.60 3.10 23.57
CA GLY A 59 -10.45 2.18 23.60
C GLY A 59 -10.50 1.13 24.70
N HIS A 60 -11.37 1.29 25.73
CA HIS A 60 -11.62 0.24 26.74
C HIS A 60 -12.52 -0.90 26.22
N ASN A 61 -13.14 -0.76 25.05
CA ASN A 61 -14.00 -1.79 24.49
C ASN A 61 -13.17 -2.81 23.70
N GLN A 62 -13.39 -4.10 23.97
CA GLN A 62 -12.64 -5.19 23.32
C GLN A 62 -12.75 -5.19 21.80
N MET A 63 -13.90 -4.84 21.23
CA MET A 63 -14.07 -4.70 19.78
C MET A 63 -13.18 -3.62 19.14
N ILE A 64 -12.87 -2.55 19.88
CA ILE A 64 -11.93 -1.51 19.43
C ILE A 64 -10.49 -2.01 19.57
N GLN A 65 -10.17 -2.68 20.68
CA GLN A 65 -8.85 -3.27 20.90
C GLN A 65 -8.50 -4.34 19.86
N GLU A 66 -9.47 -5.19 19.49
CA GLU A 66 -9.32 -6.17 18.42
C GLU A 66 -8.99 -5.52 17.09
N LYS A 67 -9.75 -4.49 16.67
CA LYS A 67 -9.46 -3.73 15.43
C LYS A 67 -8.06 -3.17 15.45
N LEU A 68 -7.66 -2.49 16.51
CA LEU A 68 -6.33 -1.90 16.62
C LEU A 68 -5.22 -2.96 16.56
N ALA A 69 -5.39 -4.10 17.22
CA ALA A 69 -4.43 -5.20 17.19
C ALA A 69 -4.28 -5.78 15.76
N LEU A 70 -5.40 -6.01 15.07
CA LEU A 70 -5.38 -6.51 13.69
C LEU A 70 -4.79 -5.49 12.70
N MET A 71 -5.09 -4.20 12.88
CA MET A 71 -4.47 -3.13 12.09
C MET A 71 -2.95 -3.11 12.28
N ALA A 72 -2.45 -3.23 13.51
CA ALA A 72 -1.02 -3.26 13.81
C ALA A 72 -0.31 -4.44 13.10
N ILE A 73 -0.87 -5.65 13.17
CA ILE A 73 -0.34 -6.84 12.47
C ILE A 73 -0.27 -6.61 10.96
N LYS A 74 -1.32 -6.04 10.38
CA LYS A 74 -1.38 -5.72 8.95
C LYS A 74 -0.27 -4.75 8.56
N ILE A 75 -0.08 -3.67 9.32
CA ILE A 75 0.95 -2.65 9.07
C ILE A 75 2.35 -3.24 9.16
N ASP A 76 2.64 -4.06 10.19
CA ASP A 76 3.95 -4.71 10.32
C ASP A 76 4.26 -5.62 9.14
N ASN A 77 3.30 -6.39 8.66
CA ASN A 77 3.47 -7.23 7.47
C ASN A 77 3.71 -6.38 6.21
N MET A 78 2.99 -5.27 6.04
CA MET A 78 3.20 -4.33 4.93
C MET A 78 4.62 -3.76 4.97
N ARG A 79 5.06 -3.28 6.14
CA ARG A 79 6.41 -2.73 6.34
C ARG A 79 7.49 -3.75 6.02
N ASN A 80 7.35 -4.99 6.49
CA ASN A 80 8.28 -6.07 6.21
C ASN A 80 8.38 -6.38 4.71
N MET A 81 7.26 -6.38 3.98
CA MET A 81 7.27 -6.57 2.53
C MET A 81 7.98 -5.42 1.81
N VAL A 82 7.70 -4.18 2.18
CA VAL A 82 8.37 -3.00 1.60
C VAL A 82 9.87 -3.04 1.83
N LEU A 83 10.31 -3.27 3.07
CA LEU A 83 11.72 -3.36 3.42
C LEU A 83 12.44 -4.49 2.69
N LYS A 84 11.81 -5.66 2.57
CA LYS A 84 12.35 -6.78 1.80
C LYS A 84 12.57 -6.41 0.33
N VAL A 85 11.59 -5.78 -0.32
CA VAL A 85 11.70 -5.40 -1.74
C VAL A 85 12.72 -4.27 -1.91
N ALA A 86 12.78 -3.30 -0.99
CA ALA A 86 13.79 -2.26 -0.99
C ALA A 86 15.20 -2.84 -0.88
N TRP A 87 15.42 -3.78 0.05
CA TRP A 87 16.70 -4.50 0.16
C TRP A 87 17.06 -5.26 -1.13
N GLN A 88 16.09 -5.90 -1.79
CA GLN A 88 16.32 -6.56 -3.08
C GLN A 88 16.76 -5.56 -4.16
N ALA A 89 16.17 -4.34 -4.17
CA ALA A 89 16.58 -3.26 -5.06
C ALA A 89 18.05 -2.87 -4.84
N ASP A 90 18.44 -2.69 -3.58
CA ASP A 90 19.83 -2.36 -3.22
C ASP A 90 20.82 -3.46 -3.62
N GLN A 91 20.38 -4.71 -3.69
CA GLN A 91 21.16 -5.84 -4.18
C GLN A 91 21.08 -6.02 -5.71
N HIS A 92 20.53 -5.09 -6.44
CA HIS A 92 20.33 -5.14 -7.90
C HIS A 92 19.61 -6.41 -8.40
N GLN A 93 18.73 -6.97 -7.58
CA GLN A 93 17.91 -8.12 -7.94
C GLN A 93 16.69 -7.67 -8.76
N SER A 94 16.14 -8.57 -9.59
CA SER A 94 14.88 -8.29 -10.28
C SER A 94 13.73 -8.12 -9.28
N LEU A 95 13.00 -7.02 -9.40
CA LEU A 95 11.86 -6.68 -8.54
C LEU A 95 10.53 -7.09 -9.14
N ARG A 96 10.52 -7.64 -10.35
CA ARG A 96 9.29 -7.86 -11.15
C ARG A 96 8.18 -8.56 -10.36
N THR A 97 8.50 -9.66 -9.68
CA THR A 97 7.51 -10.42 -8.90
C THR A 97 7.30 -9.82 -7.52
N SER A 98 8.39 -9.53 -6.81
CA SER A 98 8.32 -9.06 -5.43
C SER A 98 7.65 -7.68 -5.30
N ALA A 99 7.96 -6.74 -6.19
CA ALA A 99 7.30 -5.43 -6.21
C ALA A 99 5.81 -5.52 -6.58
N ALA A 100 5.44 -6.42 -7.52
CA ALA A 100 4.04 -6.64 -7.86
C ALA A 100 3.25 -7.22 -6.67
N LEU A 101 3.82 -8.20 -5.96
CA LEU A 101 3.22 -8.79 -4.76
C LEU A 101 3.12 -7.79 -3.61
N ALA A 102 4.17 -7.01 -3.37
CA ALA A 102 4.18 -5.97 -2.34
C ALA A 102 3.12 -4.90 -2.62
N LYS A 103 3.06 -4.39 -3.85
CA LYS A 103 2.05 -3.40 -4.27
C LYS A 103 0.64 -3.95 -4.10
N LEU A 104 0.37 -5.16 -4.55
CA LEU A 104 -0.93 -5.82 -4.44
C LEU A 104 -1.36 -5.96 -2.98
N TYR A 105 -0.47 -6.50 -2.14
CA TYR A 105 -0.76 -6.72 -0.73
C TYR A 105 -0.93 -5.40 0.02
N CYS A 106 0.03 -4.47 -0.09
CA CYS A 106 0.01 -3.22 0.66
C CYS A 106 -1.18 -2.34 0.29
N ALA A 107 -1.51 -2.20 -1.00
CA ALA A 107 -2.64 -1.38 -1.42
C ALA A 107 -4.00 -1.94 -0.94
N ARG A 108 -4.19 -3.27 -0.96
CA ARG A 108 -5.40 -3.91 -0.42
C ARG A 108 -5.49 -3.77 1.08
N THR A 109 -4.42 -4.11 1.77
CA THR A 109 -4.35 -4.10 3.23
C THR A 109 -4.49 -2.69 3.82
N ALA A 110 -3.92 -1.67 3.16
CA ALA A 110 -4.09 -0.29 3.56
C ALA A 110 -5.56 0.16 3.50
N MET A 111 -6.31 -0.27 2.48
CA MET A 111 -7.75 0.00 2.41
C MET A 111 -8.49 -0.57 3.62
N GLU A 112 -8.17 -1.80 4.04
CA GLU A 112 -8.78 -2.44 5.20
C GLU A 112 -8.45 -1.70 6.49
N VAL A 113 -7.18 -1.30 6.66
CA VAL A 113 -6.72 -0.54 7.84
C VAL A 113 -7.40 0.83 7.92
N ILE A 114 -7.50 1.54 6.81
CA ILE A 114 -8.11 2.87 6.76
C ILE A 114 -9.63 2.77 6.97
N ASP A 115 -10.27 1.75 6.44
CA ASP A 115 -11.69 1.48 6.66
C ASP A 115 -12.00 1.21 8.14
N ASP A 116 -11.17 0.38 8.80
CA ASP A 116 -11.24 0.17 10.24
C ASP A 116 -10.98 1.45 11.05
N ALA A 117 -10.07 2.32 10.61
CA ALA A 117 -9.83 3.62 11.25
C ALA A 117 -11.06 4.54 11.15
N ILE A 118 -11.69 4.62 9.97
CA ILE A 118 -12.94 5.36 9.77
C ILE A 118 -14.03 4.78 10.69
N GLN A 119 -14.15 3.47 10.77
CA GLN A 119 -15.14 2.80 11.61
C GLN A 119 -14.93 3.10 13.11
N ILE A 120 -13.68 3.12 13.60
CA ILE A 120 -13.35 3.50 14.98
C ILE A 120 -13.71 4.95 15.26
N MET A 121 -13.44 5.85 14.30
CA MET A 121 -13.70 7.29 14.43
C MET A 121 -15.17 7.65 14.20
N GLY A 122 -15.96 6.73 13.63
CA GLY A 122 -17.38 6.91 13.38
C GLY A 122 -17.67 8.09 12.47
N GLY A 123 -18.69 8.89 12.77
CA GLY A 123 -19.11 10.03 11.94
C GLY A 123 -17.97 11.03 11.66
N LEU A 124 -17.08 11.28 12.61
CA LEU A 124 -15.92 12.15 12.40
C LEU A 124 -15.00 11.58 11.31
N GLY A 125 -14.72 10.27 11.34
CA GLY A 125 -13.87 9.60 10.35
C GLY A 125 -14.43 9.64 8.92
N TYR A 126 -15.73 9.84 8.78
CA TYR A 126 -16.41 9.95 7.49
C TYR A 126 -16.40 11.38 6.92
N THR A 127 -16.29 12.40 7.77
CA THR A 127 -16.27 13.79 7.33
C THR A 127 -14.91 14.24 6.81
N ASP A 128 -14.86 15.35 6.07
CA ASP A 128 -13.62 15.95 5.57
C ASP A 128 -12.78 16.63 6.68
N GLU A 129 -13.31 16.74 7.91
CA GLU A 129 -12.57 17.24 9.07
C GLU A 129 -11.46 16.27 9.50
N ALA A 130 -11.67 14.96 9.32
CA ALA A 130 -10.67 13.94 9.60
C ALA A 130 -9.98 13.49 8.31
N ARG A 131 -8.64 13.51 8.31
CA ARG A 131 -7.86 13.15 7.11
C ARG A 131 -8.01 11.69 6.67
N VAL A 132 -8.54 10.80 7.52
CA VAL A 132 -8.74 9.38 7.19
C VAL A 132 -9.72 9.19 6.04
N SER A 133 -10.74 10.05 5.87
CA SER A 133 -11.68 10.01 4.74
C SER A 133 -10.96 10.28 3.41
N ARG A 134 -10.01 11.22 3.40
CA ARG A 134 -9.16 11.50 2.24
C ARG A 134 -8.20 10.34 1.97
N PHE A 135 -7.57 9.78 3.00
CA PHE A 135 -6.68 8.61 2.85
C PHE A 135 -7.39 7.43 2.22
N TRP A 136 -8.65 7.18 2.59
CA TRP A 136 -9.45 6.12 1.98
C TRP A 136 -9.59 6.31 0.46
N ARG A 137 -9.86 7.52 0.01
CA ARG A 137 -9.98 7.86 -1.42
C ARG A 137 -8.63 7.76 -2.13
N ASP A 138 -7.56 8.30 -1.53
CA ASP A 138 -6.23 8.31 -2.13
C ASP A 138 -5.68 6.88 -2.28
N VAL A 139 -5.78 6.06 -1.24
CA VAL A 139 -5.31 4.67 -1.27
C VAL A 139 -6.15 3.80 -2.20
N ARG A 140 -7.42 4.13 -2.42
CA ARG A 140 -8.23 3.43 -3.42
C ARG A 140 -7.63 3.54 -4.83
N CYS A 141 -6.99 4.66 -5.13
CA CYS A 141 -6.27 4.88 -6.39
C CYS A 141 -5.03 3.96 -6.52
N GLU A 142 -4.35 3.63 -5.41
CA GLU A 142 -3.18 2.73 -5.41
C GLU A 142 -3.49 1.32 -5.93
N ARG A 143 -4.74 0.87 -5.85
CA ARG A 143 -5.19 -0.40 -6.41
C ARG A 143 -5.40 -0.37 -7.92
N ILE A 144 -5.29 0.82 -8.53
CA ILE A 144 -5.50 1.06 -9.96
C ILE A 144 -4.20 1.54 -10.62
N GLY A 145 -3.56 2.58 -10.07
CA GLY A 145 -2.33 3.19 -10.59
C GLY A 145 -1.13 2.23 -10.54
N GLY A 146 -0.17 2.39 -11.45
CA GLY A 146 1.01 1.52 -11.55
C GLY A 146 0.71 0.07 -11.95
N GLY A 147 -0.54 -0.19 -12.38
CA GLY A 147 -1.11 -1.49 -12.73
C GLY A 147 -2.15 -1.94 -11.71
N THR A 148 -3.33 -2.34 -12.20
CA THR A 148 -4.45 -2.77 -11.32
C THR A 148 -4.09 -4.02 -10.51
N ASP A 149 -4.89 -4.32 -9.50
CA ASP A 149 -4.76 -5.55 -8.72
C ASP A 149 -4.67 -6.79 -9.61
N GLU A 150 -5.49 -6.85 -10.66
CA GLU A 150 -5.54 -7.96 -11.61
C GLU A 150 -4.25 -8.07 -12.44
N ILE A 151 -3.67 -6.93 -12.83
CA ILE A 151 -2.37 -6.89 -13.51
C ILE A 151 -1.25 -7.35 -12.56
N MET A 152 -1.28 -6.97 -11.29
CA MET A 152 -0.30 -7.43 -10.29
C MET A 152 -0.37 -8.95 -10.11
N ILE A 153 -1.58 -9.50 -10.02
CA ILE A 153 -1.84 -10.95 -9.93
C ILE A 153 -1.30 -11.64 -11.18
N TYR A 154 -1.60 -11.12 -12.37
CA TYR A 154 -1.14 -11.70 -13.64
C TYR A 154 0.39 -11.70 -13.75
N VAL A 155 1.04 -10.56 -13.46
CA VAL A 155 2.51 -10.44 -13.52
C VAL A 155 3.19 -11.40 -12.56
N ALA A 156 2.76 -11.43 -11.30
CA ALA A 156 3.35 -12.29 -10.29
C ALA A 156 3.04 -13.78 -10.54
N GLY A 157 1.79 -14.12 -10.81
CA GLY A 157 1.37 -15.50 -11.02
C GLY A 157 2.05 -16.15 -12.22
N ARG A 158 2.16 -15.43 -13.32
CA ARG A 158 2.85 -15.91 -14.53
C ARG A 158 4.34 -16.17 -14.26
N GLN A 159 5.01 -15.29 -13.53
CA GLN A 159 6.42 -15.48 -13.22
C GLN A 159 6.64 -16.65 -12.25
N ILE A 160 5.82 -16.76 -11.21
CA ILE A 160 5.86 -17.91 -10.29
C ILE A 160 5.71 -19.23 -11.05
N LEU A 161 4.74 -19.34 -11.92
CA LEU A 161 4.55 -20.56 -12.72
C LEU A 161 5.78 -20.88 -13.57
N LYS A 162 6.39 -19.85 -14.20
CA LYS A 162 7.60 -20.02 -14.99
C LYS A 162 8.79 -20.51 -14.15
N ASP A 163 8.95 -20.00 -12.92
CA ASP A 163 10.05 -20.37 -12.04
C ASP A 163 9.97 -21.85 -11.58
N TYR A 164 8.78 -22.46 -11.67
CA TYR A 164 8.54 -23.86 -11.29
C TYR A 164 8.39 -24.83 -12.46
N GLN A 165 8.43 -24.34 -13.72
CA GLN A 165 8.37 -25.20 -14.90
C GLN A 165 9.62 -26.06 -15.11
N ASN A 166 10.76 -25.65 -14.58
CA ASN A 166 12.07 -26.29 -14.79
C ASN A 166 12.68 -26.89 -13.50
N LYS A 167 11.84 -27.04 -12.47
CA LYS A 167 12.18 -27.74 -11.21
C LYS A 167 11.49 -29.10 -11.19
#